data_9abc4e83a36feb4e783559e11f6bc3ac
#
_entry.id   9abc4e83a36feb4e783559e11f6bc3ac
#
_cell.length_a   1.000
_cell.length_b   1.000
_cell.length_c   1.000
_cell.angle_alpha   90.00
_cell.angle_beta   90.00
_cell.angle_gamma   90.00
#
_symmetry.space_group_name_H-M   'P 1'
#
loop_
_entity.id
_entity.type
_entity.pdbx_description
1 polymer ?
#
loop_
_entity_poly.entity_id
_entity_poly.type
_entity_poly.pdbx_seq_one_letter_code
_entity_poly.pdbx_strand_id
1 'polypeptide(L)'
;AKGISKISVQTGTTHGGVPLADGTVAKVKIDFDVLEKLSETARSQYGLSGAVQHGASTLPDEAFDRFPATGTAEIHLATGFQNMIYDSKKFPADLRAKIYDHLKINMKNEWKEKDTEEQFIYKTRKKGFGPFKLDLWHLPAEIRGGICDELEKQFAFLFDKLRVNDTREVMDRYIQTVDVPQKAPAALK
;
A
#
# COMPACT_ATOMS: atom_id res chain seq x y z
N ALA A 1 -20.77 -17.36 -14.56
CA ALA A 1 -19.50 -17.67 -15.21
C ALA A 1 -18.40 -17.80 -14.15
N LYS A 2 -17.58 -18.82 -14.27
CA LYS A 2 -16.39 -18.97 -13.43
C LYS A 2 -15.25 -18.26 -14.16
N GLY A 3 -14.81 -17.11 -13.66
CA GLY A 3 -13.76 -16.31 -14.28
C GLY A 3 -13.22 -15.24 -13.36
N ILE A 4 -12.39 -14.36 -13.89
CA ILE A 4 -11.88 -13.21 -13.15
C ILE A 4 -12.99 -12.17 -12.98
N SER A 5 -13.00 -11.48 -11.86
CA SER A 5 -13.97 -10.42 -11.55
C SER A 5 -13.47 -9.01 -11.88
N LYS A 6 -12.17 -8.82 -11.92
CA LYS A 6 -11.49 -7.53 -12.14
C LYS A 6 -10.21 -7.76 -12.92
N ILE A 7 -9.65 -6.73 -13.53
CA ILE A 7 -8.39 -6.80 -14.27
C ILE A 7 -7.43 -5.71 -13.82
N SER A 8 -6.20 -6.11 -13.47
CA SER A 8 -5.13 -5.15 -13.18
C SER A 8 -4.55 -4.59 -14.48
N VAL A 9 -4.36 -3.28 -14.52
CA VAL A 9 -3.90 -2.56 -15.70
C VAL A 9 -2.69 -1.69 -15.40
N GLN A 10 -1.92 -1.35 -16.43
CA GLN A 10 -0.78 -0.46 -16.35
C GLN A 10 -1.16 0.94 -16.85
N THR A 11 -1.00 1.93 -15.99
CA THR A 11 -1.39 3.33 -16.26
C THR A 11 -0.25 4.32 -16.00
N GLY A 12 1.00 3.85 -16.08
CA GLY A 12 2.19 4.68 -15.90
C GLY A 12 2.74 4.73 -14.47
N THR A 13 2.10 4.06 -13.51
CA THR A 13 2.60 4.00 -12.13
C THR A 13 3.65 2.90 -11.93
N THR A 14 4.47 3.04 -10.89
CA THR A 14 5.43 2.03 -10.44
C THR A 14 5.18 1.68 -8.98
N HIS A 15 5.38 0.40 -8.62
CA HIS A 15 5.23 -0.04 -7.24
C HIS A 15 6.30 0.61 -6.34
N GLY A 16 5.85 1.29 -5.29
CA GLY A 16 6.72 1.89 -4.29
C GLY A 16 7.34 3.22 -4.67
N GLY A 17 7.07 3.74 -5.88
CA GLY A 17 7.67 4.96 -6.38
C GLY A 17 9.15 4.81 -6.76
N VAL A 18 9.74 5.89 -7.25
CA VAL A 18 11.16 5.94 -7.64
C VAL A 18 11.88 6.91 -6.68
N PRO A 19 12.75 6.42 -5.77
CA PRO A 19 13.49 7.29 -4.87
C PRO A 19 14.55 8.08 -5.64
N LEU A 20 14.61 9.39 -5.36
CA LEU A 20 15.62 10.30 -5.87
C LEU A 20 16.87 10.27 -4.97
N ALA A 21 17.97 10.83 -5.47
CA ALA A 21 19.25 10.83 -4.75
C ALA A 21 19.21 11.64 -3.44
N ASP A 22 18.29 12.58 -3.32
CA ASP A 22 18.05 13.40 -2.12
C ASP A 22 17.12 12.74 -1.09
N GLY A 23 16.73 11.47 -1.31
CA GLY A 23 15.83 10.71 -0.44
C GLY A 23 14.34 10.98 -0.67
N THR A 24 13.99 11.92 -1.53
CA THR A 24 12.58 12.15 -1.92
C THR A 24 12.10 11.11 -2.93
N VAL A 25 10.81 11.10 -3.22
CA VAL A 25 10.22 10.20 -4.22
C VAL A 25 9.79 11.00 -5.44
N ALA A 26 10.17 10.52 -6.61
CA ALA A 26 9.77 11.15 -7.87
C ALA A 26 8.24 11.22 -7.98
N LYS A 27 7.72 12.32 -8.52
CA LYS A 27 6.29 12.46 -8.78
C LYS A 27 5.84 11.38 -9.75
N VAL A 28 4.89 10.58 -9.31
CA VAL A 28 4.27 9.54 -10.11
C VAL A 28 3.17 10.18 -10.97
N LYS A 29 3.18 9.89 -12.27
CA LYS A 29 2.06 10.22 -13.16
C LYS A 29 1.22 8.98 -13.38
N ILE A 30 -0.09 9.14 -13.22
CA ILE A 30 -1.08 8.15 -13.60
C ILE A 30 -1.90 8.70 -14.76
N ASP A 31 -2.15 7.87 -15.76
CA ASP A 31 -3.04 8.20 -16.87
C ASP A 31 -4.46 7.76 -16.51
N PHE A 32 -5.24 8.71 -16.01
CA PHE A 32 -6.62 8.47 -15.61
C PHE A 32 -7.54 8.25 -16.81
N ASP A 33 -7.25 8.81 -17.98
CA ASP A 33 -8.08 8.62 -19.18
C ASP A 33 -7.95 7.19 -19.70
N VAL A 34 -6.73 6.63 -19.63
CA VAL A 34 -6.51 5.21 -19.92
C VAL A 34 -7.20 4.33 -18.89
N LEU A 35 -7.10 4.67 -17.60
CA LEU A 35 -7.74 3.91 -16.52
C LEU A 35 -9.26 3.88 -16.68
N GLU A 36 -9.88 5.00 -17.02
CA GLU A 36 -11.32 5.11 -17.28
C GLU A 36 -11.76 4.23 -18.46
N LYS A 37 -11.09 4.37 -19.61
CA LYS A 37 -11.38 3.56 -20.80
C LYS A 37 -11.25 2.07 -20.53
N LEU A 38 -10.22 1.64 -19.82
CA LEU A 38 -10.02 0.24 -19.47
C LEU A 38 -11.06 -0.26 -18.47
N SER A 39 -11.45 0.57 -17.50
CA SER A 39 -12.53 0.25 -16.56
C SER A 39 -13.86 0.11 -17.25
N GLU A 40 -14.20 1.02 -18.17
CA GLU A 40 -15.42 0.97 -18.98
C GLU A 40 -15.45 -0.26 -19.88
N THR A 41 -14.36 -0.53 -20.61
CA THR A 41 -14.22 -1.70 -21.46
C THR A 41 -14.38 -3.00 -20.67
N ALA A 42 -13.74 -3.08 -19.49
CA ALA A 42 -13.86 -4.23 -18.61
C ALA A 42 -15.32 -4.50 -18.20
N ARG A 43 -16.09 -3.46 -17.90
CA ARG A 43 -17.51 -3.59 -17.55
C ARG A 43 -18.40 -3.89 -18.75
N SER A 44 -18.30 -3.09 -19.81
CA SER A 44 -19.25 -3.13 -20.92
C SER A 44 -19.06 -4.32 -21.84
N GLN A 45 -17.82 -4.75 -22.08
CA GLN A 45 -17.51 -5.82 -23.02
C GLN A 45 -17.28 -7.18 -22.36
N TYR A 46 -16.78 -7.19 -21.12
CA TYR A 46 -16.37 -8.43 -20.45
C TYR A 46 -17.17 -8.75 -19.19
N GLY A 47 -18.10 -7.88 -18.76
CA GLY A 47 -18.91 -8.10 -17.57
C GLY A 47 -18.10 -8.14 -16.26
N LEU A 48 -16.90 -7.53 -16.24
CA LEU A 48 -16.06 -7.40 -15.06
C LEU A 48 -16.52 -6.20 -14.21
N SER A 49 -16.04 -6.12 -12.97
CA SER A 49 -16.33 -4.97 -12.09
C SER A 49 -15.58 -3.70 -12.49
N GLY A 50 -14.51 -3.82 -13.26
CA GLY A 50 -13.68 -2.71 -13.73
C GLY A 50 -12.19 -3.00 -13.62
N ALA A 51 -11.37 -1.95 -13.72
CA ALA A 51 -9.92 -2.03 -13.60
C ALA A 51 -9.45 -1.94 -12.14
N VAL A 52 -8.30 -2.55 -11.88
CA VAL A 52 -7.58 -2.50 -10.60
C VAL A 52 -6.30 -1.70 -10.79
N GLN A 53 -6.08 -0.71 -9.93
CA GLN A 53 -4.88 0.11 -9.95
C GLN A 53 -3.88 -0.33 -8.88
N HIS A 54 -2.66 -0.64 -9.32
CA HIS A 54 -1.50 -0.84 -8.47
C HIS A 54 -0.54 0.38 -8.53
N GLY A 55 0.43 0.44 -7.60
CA GLY A 55 1.45 1.49 -7.59
C GLY A 55 0.92 2.88 -7.23
N ALA A 56 -0.22 2.96 -6.52
CA ALA A 56 -0.85 4.22 -6.14
C ALA A 56 -0.34 4.82 -4.81
N SER A 57 0.53 4.11 -4.08
CA SER A 57 0.96 4.50 -2.72
C SER A 57 1.75 5.81 -2.63
N THR A 58 2.26 6.30 -3.75
CA THR A 58 3.08 7.53 -3.83
C THR A 58 2.45 8.60 -4.71
N LEU A 59 1.16 8.44 -5.01
CA LEU A 59 0.38 9.49 -5.67
C LEU A 59 0.12 10.65 -4.70
N PRO A 60 -0.01 11.87 -5.21
CA PRO A 60 -0.45 13.00 -4.40
C PRO A 60 -1.92 12.83 -3.98
N ASP A 61 -2.26 13.45 -2.86
CA ASP A 61 -3.58 13.33 -2.23
C ASP A 61 -4.75 13.72 -3.16
N GLU A 62 -4.53 14.66 -4.05
CA GLU A 62 -5.51 15.14 -5.03
C GLU A 62 -5.85 14.10 -6.11
N ALA A 63 -5.06 13.04 -6.22
CA ALA A 63 -5.31 11.99 -7.20
C ALA A 63 -6.38 10.99 -6.76
N PHE A 64 -6.62 10.84 -5.45
CA PHE A 64 -7.43 9.75 -4.93
C PHE A 64 -8.93 9.86 -5.22
N ASP A 65 -9.49 11.06 -5.30
CA ASP A 65 -10.90 11.26 -5.64
C ASP A 65 -11.22 10.97 -7.13
N ARG A 66 -10.19 10.90 -7.97
CA ARG A 66 -10.34 10.54 -9.38
C ARG A 66 -10.62 9.05 -9.60
N PHE A 67 -10.23 8.16 -8.68
CA PHE A 67 -10.46 6.72 -8.84
C PHE A 67 -11.95 6.36 -8.90
N PRO A 68 -12.80 6.83 -7.98
CA PRO A 68 -14.24 6.61 -8.11
C PRO A 68 -14.83 7.25 -9.36
N ALA A 69 -14.34 8.43 -9.76
CA ALA A 69 -14.83 9.14 -10.94
C ALA A 69 -14.56 8.38 -12.23
N THR A 70 -13.43 7.68 -12.34
CA THR A 70 -13.06 6.85 -13.50
C THR A 70 -13.63 5.43 -13.43
N GLY A 71 -14.49 5.14 -12.44
CA GLY A 71 -15.07 3.82 -12.27
C GLY A 71 -14.06 2.71 -12.00
N THR A 72 -12.93 3.06 -11.37
CA THR A 72 -11.94 2.08 -10.92
C THR A 72 -12.55 1.18 -9.86
N ALA A 73 -12.44 -0.13 -10.04
CA ALA A 73 -13.06 -1.11 -9.15
C ALA A 73 -12.28 -1.31 -7.85
N GLU A 74 -10.96 -1.13 -7.90
CA GLU A 74 -10.09 -1.41 -6.75
C GLU A 74 -8.75 -0.69 -6.89
N ILE A 75 -8.19 -0.24 -5.76
CA ILE A 75 -6.82 0.26 -5.68
C ILE A 75 -6.03 -0.50 -4.61
N HIS A 76 -4.74 -0.71 -4.85
CA HIS A 76 -3.84 -1.38 -3.93
C HIS A 76 -2.79 -0.41 -3.39
N LEU A 77 -2.77 -0.26 -2.07
CA LEU A 77 -1.86 0.62 -1.34
C LEU A 77 -1.09 -0.19 -0.30
N ALA A 78 0.21 -0.04 -0.27
CA ALA A 78 1.07 -0.69 0.73
C ALA A 78 2.25 0.19 1.14
N THR A 79 3.10 0.59 0.20
CA THR A 79 4.36 1.29 0.46
C THR A 79 4.13 2.62 1.19
N GLY A 80 3.05 3.34 0.89
CA GLY A 80 2.70 4.59 1.57
C GLY A 80 2.57 4.39 3.09
N PHE A 81 1.82 3.38 3.52
CA PHE A 81 1.66 3.06 4.95
C PHE A 81 2.96 2.60 5.61
N GLN A 82 3.77 1.80 4.90
CA GLN A 82 5.09 1.41 5.38
C GLN A 82 6.00 2.63 5.58
N ASN A 83 5.97 3.56 4.64
CA ASN A 83 6.71 4.81 4.73
C ASN A 83 6.24 5.63 5.93
N MET A 84 4.94 5.80 6.13
CA MET A 84 4.38 6.51 7.28
C MET A 84 4.91 5.96 8.61
N ILE A 85 4.99 4.63 8.75
CA ILE A 85 5.53 4.00 9.96
C ILE A 85 6.99 4.40 10.17
N TYR A 86 7.86 4.21 9.16
CA TYR A 86 9.29 4.51 9.28
C TYR A 86 9.59 6.00 9.43
N ASP A 87 8.79 6.86 8.80
CA ASP A 87 9.01 8.31 8.77
C ASP A 87 8.30 9.04 9.91
N SER A 88 7.44 8.34 10.70
CA SER A 88 6.80 8.89 11.89
C SER A 88 7.85 9.42 12.87
N LYS A 89 7.61 10.62 13.41
CA LYS A 89 8.44 11.21 14.46
C LYS A 89 8.38 10.41 15.77
N LYS A 90 7.36 9.59 15.94
CA LYS A 90 7.18 8.70 17.11
C LYS A 90 7.94 7.40 16.98
N PHE A 91 8.39 7.04 15.77
CA PHE A 91 9.16 5.82 15.57
C PHE A 91 10.54 5.93 16.23
N PRO A 92 10.94 4.98 17.12
CA PRO A 92 12.17 5.07 17.87
C PRO A 92 13.41 5.17 16.96
N ALA A 93 14.24 6.18 17.19
CA ALA A 93 15.40 6.44 16.34
C ALA A 93 16.45 5.33 16.44
N ASP A 94 16.64 4.76 17.61
CA ASP A 94 17.54 3.63 17.87
C ASP A 94 17.09 2.35 17.16
N LEU A 95 15.80 2.03 17.19
CA LEU A 95 15.25 0.91 16.45
C LEU A 95 15.36 1.12 14.93
N ARG A 96 15.11 2.34 14.46
CA ARG A 96 15.29 2.70 13.04
C ARG A 96 16.74 2.50 12.60
N ALA A 97 17.70 2.98 13.37
CA ALA A 97 19.12 2.80 13.10
C ALA A 97 19.48 1.32 13.05
N LYS A 98 19.06 0.53 14.06
CA LYS A 98 19.27 -0.92 14.13
C LYS A 98 18.71 -1.66 12.90
N ILE A 99 17.52 -1.27 12.44
CA ILE A 99 16.93 -1.84 11.22
C ILE A 99 17.77 -1.47 9.99
N TYR A 100 18.17 -0.22 9.86
CA TYR A 100 18.93 0.24 8.68
C TYR A 100 20.32 -0.40 8.62
N ASP A 101 21.00 -0.55 9.73
CA ASP A 101 22.29 -1.25 9.80
C ASP A 101 22.14 -2.73 9.44
N HIS A 102 21.08 -3.39 9.92
CA HIS A 102 20.77 -4.76 9.49
C HIS A 102 20.57 -4.87 7.97
N LEU A 103 19.86 -3.91 7.37
CA LEU A 103 19.63 -3.91 5.92
C LEU A 103 20.95 -3.70 5.14
N LYS A 104 21.80 -2.78 5.58
CA LYS A 104 23.12 -2.54 4.95
C LYS A 104 24.00 -3.78 4.94
N ILE A 105 23.90 -4.60 5.98
CA ILE A 105 24.68 -5.85 6.11
C ILE A 105 24.03 -6.97 5.29
N ASN A 106 22.73 -7.22 5.51
CA ASN A 106 22.06 -8.43 5.02
C ASN A 106 21.46 -8.29 3.62
N MET A 107 21.28 -7.04 3.13
CA MET A 107 20.75 -6.74 1.80
C MET A 107 21.77 -6.05 0.90
N LYS A 108 23.07 -6.15 1.23
CA LYS A 108 24.15 -5.49 0.49
C LYS A 108 24.16 -5.85 -1.00
N ASN A 109 23.73 -7.05 -1.35
CA ASN A 109 23.61 -7.53 -2.74
C ASN A 109 22.54 -6.77 -3.55
N GLU A 110 21.62 -6.04 -2.90
CA GLU A 110 20.60 -5.21 -3.54
C GLU A 110 21.03 -3.75 -3.69
N TRP A 111 22.14 -3.37 -3.07
CA TRP A 111 22.72 -2.04 -3.19
C TRP A 111 23.43 -1.90 -4.54
N LYS A 112 22.80 -1.17 -5.44
CA LYS A 112 23.39 -0.93 -6.76
C LYS A 112 24.47 0.14 -6.65
N GLU A 113 25.54 0.00 -7.43
CA GLU A 113 26.70 0.90 -7.41
C GLU A 113 26.36 2.38 -7.55
N LYS A 114 25.31 2.70 -8.31
CA LYS A 114 24.83 4.07 -8.55
C LYS A 114 23.80 4.57 -7.52
N ASP A 115 23.34 3.74 -6.59
CA ASP A 115 22.35 4.14 -5.60
C ASP A 115 23.03 4.83 -4.41
N THR A 116 22.48 5.96 -3.96
CA THR A 116 22.85 6.54 -2.67
C THR A 116 22.35 5.66 -1.53
N GLU A 117 22.86 5.92 -0.30
CA GLU A 117 22.39 5.19 0.90
C GLU A 117 20.88 5.38 1.09
N GLU A 118 20.37 6.60 0.91
CA GLU A 118 18.96 6.93 1.03
C GLU A 118 18.11 6.12 0.03
N GLN A 119 18.55 6.04 -1.21
CA GLN A 119 17.87 5.24 -2.23
C GLN A 119 17.87 3.75 -1.89
N PHE A 120 18.99 3.23 -1.42
CA PHE A 120 19.08 1.84 -0.98
C PHE A 120 18.14 1.56 0.20
N ILE A 121 18.19 2.39 1.24
CA ILE A 121 17.32 2.27 2.42
C ILE A 121 15.84 2.35 2.01
N TYR A 122 15.46 3.33 1.22
CA TYR A 122 14.07 3.46 0.76
C TYR A 122 13.58 2.18 0.05
N LYS A 123 14.40 1.60 -0.82
CA LYS A 123 14.06 0.37 -1.57
C LYS A 123 13.94 -0.86 -0.67
N THR A 124 14.77 -0.93 0.38
CA THR A 124 14.93 -2.14 1.20
C THR A 124 14.23 -2.08 2.55
N ARG A 125 13.91 -0.89 3.12
CA ARG A 125 13.37 -0.74 4.49
C ARG A 125 12.12 -1.57 4.79
N LYS A 126 11.28 -1.81 3.80
CA LYS A 126 10.13 -2.72 3.92
C LYS A 126 10.50 -4.15 4.33
N LYS A 127 11.72 -4.59 4.04
CA LYS A 127 12.24 -5.91 4.41
C LYS A 127 12.64 -6.01 5.88
N GLY A 128 12.75 -4.88 6.57
CA GLY A 128 12.99 -4.82 8.00
C GLY A 128 11.81 -5.32 8.85
N PHE A 129 10.58 -5.26 8.35
CA PHE A 129 9.41 -5.70 9.10
C PHE A 129 9.47 -7.18 9.51
N GLY A 130 10.04 -8.06 8.70
CA GLY A 130 10.18 -9.48 9.02
C GLY A 130 11.15 -9.72 10.17
N PRO A 131 12.46 -9.41 10.01
CA PRO A 131 13.48 -9.64 11.03
C PRO A 131 13.21 -8.93 12.36
N PHE A 132 12.57 -7.75 12.33
CA PHE A 132 12.27 -6.94 13.52
C PHE A 132 10.80 -6.99 13.93
N LYS A 133 10.08 -8.05 13.53
CA LYS A 133 8.66 -8.20 13.85
C LYS A 133 8.38 -8.12 15.36
N LEU A 134 9.19 -8.77 16.17
CA LEU A 134 8.99 -8.78 17.62
C LEU A 134 9.31 -7.41 18.26
N ASP A 135 10.39 -6.75 17.83
CA ASP A 135 10.71 -5.40 18.28
C ASP A 135 9.56 -4.43 17.98
N LEU A 136 9.01 -4.50 16.77
CA LEU A 136 7.88 -3.67 16.34
C LEU A 136 6.58 -4.00 17.08
N TRP A 137 6.33 -5.28 17.32
CA TRP A 137 5.14 -5.74 18.03
C TRP A 137 5.14 -5.33 19.49
N HIS A 138 6.33 -5.33 20.13
CA HIS A 138 6.50 -4.98 21.54
C HIS A 138 6.85 -3.50 21.76
N LEU A 139 6.70 -2.64 20.77
CA LEU A 139 6.81 -1.20 20.98
C LEU A 139 5.91 -0.75 22.15
N PRO A 140 6.35 0.19 22.99
CA PRO A 140 5.51 0.77 24.04
C PRO A 140 4.16 1.20 23.48
N ALA A 141 3.09 0.96 24.26
CA ALA A 141 1.72 1.20 23.83
C ALA A 141 1.49 2.66 23.34
N GLU A 142 2.13 3.63 23.99
CA GLU A 142 2.07 5.04 23.62
C GLU A 142 2.69 5.30 22.24
N ILE A 143 3.86 4.74 21.96
CA ILE A 143 4.52 4.87 20.65
C ILE A 143 3.69 4.21 19.57
N ARG A 144 3.27 2.96 19.81
CA ARG A 144 2.44 2.22 18.87
C ARG A 144 1.10 2.92 18.62
N GLY A 145 0.41 3.36 19.68
CA GLY A 145 -0.83 4.11 19.58
C GLY A 145 -0.66 5.37 18.75
N GLY A 146 0.38 6.12 19.01
CA GLY A 146 0.63 7.35 18.26
C GLY A 146 0.93 7.14 16.78
N ILE A 147 1.57 6.03 16.39
CA ILE A 147 1.76 5.67 14.97
C ILE A 147 0.42 5.20 14.37
N CYS A 148 -0.38 4.44 15.13
CA CYS A 148 -1.72 4.02 14.71
C CYS A 148 -2.63 5.23 14.46
N ASP A 149 -2.59 6.26 15.29
CA ASP A 149 -3.37 7.50 15.10
C ASP A 149 -3.03 8.21 13.77
N GLU A 150 -1.75 8.18 13.38
CA GLU A 150 -1.31 8.74 12.08
C GLU A 150 -1.87 7.90 10.91
N LEU A 151 -1.81 6.57 11.03
CA LEU A 151 -2.37 5.66 10.02
C LEU A 151 -3.90 5.75 9.93
N GLU A 152 -4.59 5.86 11.07
CA GLU A 152 -6.05 6.00 11.11
C GLU A 152 -6.52 7.25 10.37
N LYS A 153 -5.84 8.39 10.58
CA LYS A 153 -6.12 9.62 9.83
C LYS A 153 -5.96 9.43 8.33
N GLN A 154 -4.92 8.71 7.90
CA GLN A 154 -4.71 8.42 6.50
C GLN A 154 -5.77 7.48 5.93
N PHE A 155 -6.19 6.46 6.68
CA PHE A 155 -7.30 5.60 6.27
C PHE A 155 -8.61 6.38 6.16
N ALA A 156 -8.95 7.23 7.14
CA ALA A 156 -10.14 8.06 7.10
C ALA A 156 -10.15 8.98 5.86
N PHE A 157 -9.01 9.64 5.59
CA PHE A 157 -8.84 10.44 4.38
C PHE A 157 -9.07 9.63 3.10
N LEU A 158 -8.47 8.44 2.99
CA LEU A 158 -8.64 7.59 1.82
C LEU A 158 -10.08 7.10 1.67
N PHE A 159 -10.75 6.72 2.75
CA PHE A 159 -12.15 6.30 2.72
C PHE A 159 -13.08 7.40 2.21
N ASP A 160 -12.82 8.64 2.63
CA ASP A 160 -13.55 9.81 2.14
C ASP A 160 -13.31 10.01 0.62
N LYS A 161 -12.06 10.08 0.19
CA LYS A 161 -11.68 10.27 -1.21
C LYS A 161 -12.18 9.15 -2.13
N LEU A 162 -12.19 7.93 -1.64
CA LEU A 162 -12.64 6.75 -2.39
C LEU A 162 -14.17 6.53 -2.29
N ARG A 163 -14.88 7.39 -1.54
CA ARG A 163 -16.36 7.33 -1.37
C ARG A 163 -16.84 5.98 -0.84
N VAL A 164 -16.09 5.40 0.11
CA VAL A 164 -16.43 4.13 0.75
C VAL A 164 -17.02 4.30 2.15
N ASN A 165 -17.15 5.53 2.62
CA ASN A 165 -17.86 5.84 3.86
C ASN A 165 -19.35 5.49 3.70
N ASP A 166 -19.98 5.11 4.81
CA ASP A 166 -21.43 4.81 4.90
C ASP A 166 -21.93 3.74 3.91
N THR A 167 -21.05 2.82 3.51
CA THR A 167 -21.38 1.74 2.56
C THR A 167 -21.84 0.45 3.24
N ARG A 168 -22.06 0.44 4.55
CA ARG A 168 -22.43 -0.76 5.32
C ARG A 168 -23.70 -1.42 4.80
N GLU A 169 -24.74 -0.67 4.55
CA GLU A 169 -26.02 -1.19 4.05
C GLU A 169 -25.86 -1.81 2.65
N VAL A 170 -25.06 -1.17 1.78
CA VAL A 170 -24.75 -1.70 0.46
C VAL A 170 -24.01 -3.02 0.58
N MET A 171 -23.02 -3.08 1.48
CA MET A 171 -22.24 -4.28 1.73
C MET A 171 -23.13 -5.43 2.24
N ASP A 172 -23.96 -5.18 3.25
CA ASP A 172 -24.86 -6.17 3.84
C ASP A 172 -25.93 -6.69 2.83
N ARG A 173 -26.29 -5.85 1.85
CA ARG A 173 -27.23 -6.22 0.81
C ARG A 173 -26.64 -7.15 -0.25
N TYR A 174 -25.37 -6.98 -0.60
CA TYR A 174 -24.76 -7.66 -1.74
C TYR A 174 -23.71 -8.69 -1.37
N ILE A 175 -23.17 -8.65 -0.15
CA ILE A 175 -22.13 -9.57 0.31
C ILE A 175 -22.72 -10.53 1.33
N GLN A 176 -22.80 -11.80 0.93
CA GLN A 176 -23.12 -12.88 1.87
C GLN A 176 -21.80 -13.44 2.43
N THR A 177 -21.63 -13.35 3.74
CA THR A 177 -20.50 -13.98 4.42
C THR A 177 -20.63 -15.49 4.37
N VAL A 178 -19.57 -16.14 3.96
CA VAL A 178 -19.46 -17.61 3.96
C VAL A 178 -18.45 -17.99 5.03
N ASP A 179 -18.86 -18.84 5.95
CA ASP A 179 -17.93 -19.41 6.93
C ASP A 179 -17.02 -20.44 6.24
N VAL A 180 -15.73 -20.15 6.19
CA VAL A 180 -14.71 -21.03 5.61
C VAL A 180 -13.81 -21.51 6.74
N PRO A 181 -14.10 -22.68 7.35
CA PRO A 181 -13.28 -23.19 8.43
C PRO A 181 -11.86 -23.47 7.96
N GLN A 182 -10.90 -22.84 8.61
CA GLN A 182 -9.49 -23.07 8.34
C GLN A 182 -8.89 -23.97 9.44
N LYS A 183 -8.19 -25.02 9.01
CA LYS A 183 -7.43 -25.86 9.94
C LYS A 183 -6.24 -25.06 10.47
N ALA A 184 -6.04 -25.08 11.78
CA ALA A 184 -4.86 -24.50 12.39
C ALA A 184 -3.59 -25.08 11.75
N PRO A 185 -2.58 -24.25 11.42
CA PRO A 185 -1.28 -24.72 10.96
C PRO A 185 -0.68 -25.77 11.91
N ALA A 186 0.04 -26.74 11.39
CA ALA A 186 0.65 -27.80 12.20
C ALA A 186 1.56 -27.26 13.32
N ALA A 187 2.20 -26.11 13.10
CA ALA A 187 3.02 -25.42 14.10
C ALA A 187 2.22 -24.85 15.29
N LEU A 188 0.89 -24.79 15.23
CA LEU A 188 0.00 -24.33 16.30
C LEU A 188 -0.76 -25.48 16.95
N LYS A 189 -0.43 -26.70 16.61
CA LYS A 189 -0.90 -27.95 17.24
C LYS A 189 0.18 -28.48 18.16
#